data_a79f70b836ff5fc291acf5159c4024cc
#
_entry.id   a79f70b836ff5fc291acf5159c4024cc
#
_cell.length_a   1.000
_cell.length_b   1.000
_cell.length_c   1.000
_cell.angle_alpha   90.00
_cell.angle_beta   90.00
_cell.angle_gamma   90.00
#
_symmetry.space_group_name_H-M   'P 1'
#
loop_
_entity.id
_entity.type
_entity.pdbx_description
1 polymer ?
#
loop_
_entity_poly.entity_id
_entity_poly.type
_entity_poly.pdbx_seq_one_letter_code
_entity_poly.pdbx_strand_id
1 'polypeptide(L)'
;MDAGERFQSSLTQVAETPLIPPSLSPAPRATSASHQPTPLLVERSMRRSWPQQKRLSLPQELPIRKFTQTGSWTYRSKHFRFTSNAPLRDHVVREFSSLFELTHLYCSQLPFDLERLHTGRKSDLEVRLIEDYSHYLREGGASGSGGIYLTEPDLILIPFEGLGLKKKYDSYALDLTRSNQTLMHEATHMMMRGPLLKDGWFVEGAAEYVATIPIRKNTLLIENHRESIKSYVVSYGYRDGGGHNLGREIELSSLQSLMECDYRGFQELENGYPYALLVFHYFAHSDGDGDGARLRDYAQALNKGADSSTARKKLLAGRDYRTLEKLLTNSWNQHGIALKFRN
;
A
#
# COMPACT_ATOMS: atom_id res chain seq x y z
N MET A 1 -4.82 -30.73 17.67
CA MET A 1 -4.69 -29.54 18.48
C MET A 1 -4.37 -28.41 17.52
N ASP A 2 -5.38 -27.63 17.34
CA ASP A 2 -5.55 -26.68 16.24
C ASP A 2 -4.93 -25.34 16.65
N ALA A 3 -3.95 -24.87 15.94
CA ALA A 3 -3.36 -23.53 16.11
C ALA A 3 -3.03 -22.94 14.74
N GLY A 4 -4.07 -22.81 13.93
CA GLY A 4 -4.05 -22.14 12.64
C GLY A 4 -4.90 -20.87 12.70
N GLU A 5 -4.58 -19.94 13.60
CA GLU A 5 -5.22 -18.63 13.55
C GLU A 5 -4.68 -17.83 12.36
N ARG A 6 -5.55 -17.59 11.43
CA ARG A 6 -5.38 -16.80 10.23
C ARG A 6 -5.10 -15.35 10.62
N PHE A 7 -3.88 -14.89 10.41
CA PHE A 7 -3.62 -13.46 10.31
C PHE A 7 -4.27 -12.94 9.01
N GLN A 8 -5.53 -12.57 9.09
CA GLN A 8 -6.13 -11.71 8.08
C GLN A 8 -5.55 -10.32 8.27
N SER A 9 -4.99 -9.74 7.21
CA SER A 9 -4.71 -8.32 7.14
C SER A 9 -6.04 -7.58 7.34
N SER A 10 -6.24 -6.97 8.49
CA SER A 10 -7.43 -6.20 8.81
C SER A 10 -7.09 -4.72 8.67
N LEU A 11 -7.56 -4.10 7.67
CA LEU A 11 -8.77 -3.29 7.57
C LEU A 11 -8.64 -1.91 8.18
N THR A 12 -8.36 -0.94 7.31
CA THR A 12 -8.63 0.48 7.54
C THR A 12 -10.12 0.68 7.82
N GLN A 13 -10.54 0.76 9.08
CA GLN A 13 -11.86 1.27 9.42
C GLN A 13 -11.86 2.79 9.19
N VAL A 14 -12.53 3.22 8.14
CA VAL A 14 -12.92 4.63 7.97
C VAL A 14 -14.12 4.87 8.89
N ALA A 15 -13.92 5.55 10.01
CA ALA A 15 -15.02 6.03 10.84
C ALA A 15 -15.74 7.16 10.11
N GLU A 16 -16.96 6.90 9.68
CA GLU A 16 -17.86 7.94 9.17
C GLU A 16 -18.35 8.79 10.35
N THR A 17 -17.89 10.04 10.41
CA THR A 17 -18.52 11.09 11.22
C THR A 17 -19.48 11.88 10.34
N PRO A 18 -20.76 12.09 10.72
CA PRO A 18 -21.70 12.84 9.91
C PRO A 18 -21.33 14.32 9.89
N LEU A 19 -21.18 14.88 8.69
CA LEU A 19 -20.93 16.30 8.44
C LEU A 19 -22.19 17.12 8.71
N ILE A 20 -22.13 17.99 9.71
CA ILE A 20 -23.07 19.10 9.90
C ILE A 20 -22.49 20.31 9.15
N PRO A 21 -23.24 20.95 8.24
CA PRO A 21 -22.74 22.11 7.51
C PRO A 21 -22.73 23.38 8.37
N PRO A 22 -21.65 24.17 8.35
CA PRO A 22 -21.68 25.50 8.96
C PRO A 22 -22.32 26.53 8.02
N SER A 23 -23.13 27.41 8.61
CA SER A 23 -23.82 28.54 7.99
C SER A 23 -22.85 29.55 7.40
N LEU A 24 -23.17 30.03 6.22
CA LEU A 24 -22.46 31.09 5.50
C LEU A 24 -22.75 32.49 6.11
N SER A 25 -21.71 33.22 6.42
CA SER A 25 -21.72 34.70 6.48
C SER A 25 -20.64 35.27 5.55
N PRO A 26 -20.90 36.35 4.83
CA PRO A 26 -20.05 36.79 3.73
C PRO A 26 -18.87 37.64 4.20
N ALA A 27 -17.68 37.35 3.69
CA ALA A 27 -16.48 38.18 3.88
C ALA A 27 -16.10 38.95 2.60
N PRO A 28 -15.34 40.04 2.71
CA PRO A 28 -15.24 41.08 1.69
C PRO A 28 -14.26 40.74 0.56
N ARG A 29 -14.56 41.29 -0.62
CA ARG A 29 -13.74 41.27 -1.83
C ARG A 29 -12.31 41.73 -1.58
N ALA A 30 -11.33 40.87 -1.90
CA ALA A 30 -9.95 41.26 -2.13
C ALA A 30 -9.60 41.01 -3.62
N THR A 31 -8.98 42.01 -4.20
CA THR A 31 -8.59 42.12 -5.61
C THR A 31 -7.59 41.06 -6.03
N SER A 32 -7.88 40.47 -7.16
CA SER A 32 -7.09 39.42 -7.83
C SER A 32 -5.79 39.95 -8.42
N ALA A 33 -4.67 39.36 -8.00
CA ALA A 33 -3.48 39.29 -8.83
C ALA A 33 -3.40 37.86 -9.37
N SER A 34 -3.65 37.69 -10.66
CA SER A 34 -3.58 36.42 -11.37
C SER A 34 -2.13 35.96 -11.50
N HIS A 35 -1.73 35.03 -10.65
CA HIS A 35 -0.55 34.20 -10.96
C HIS A 35 -1.05 32.95 -11.69
N GLN A 36 -0.92 32.94 -13.02
CA GLN A 36 -1.06 31.72 -13.80
C GLN A 36 0.14 30.82 -13.51
N PRO A 37 -0.05 29.58 -13.09
CA PRO A 37 1.04 28.63 -13.00
C PRO A 37 1.52 28.26 -14.40
N THR A 38 2.81 28.35 -14.61
CA THR A 38 3.50 28.07 -15.86
C THR A 38 3.19 26.62 -16.33
N PRO A 39 2.61 26.42 -17.52
CA PRO A 39 2.14 25.08 -17.97
C PRO A 39 3.26 24.05 -18.18
N LEU A 40 4.50 24.46 -18.27
CA LEU A 40 5.65 23.61 -18.65
C LEU A 40 6.14 22.65 -17.55
N LEU A 41 5.84 22.90 -16.29
CA LEU A 41 6.26 22.00 -15.19
C LEU A 41 5.27 20.83 -14.95
N VAL A 42 4.00 21.01 -15.29
CA VAL A 42 2.95 20.00 -15.09
C VAL A 42 3.06 18.86 -16.13
N GLU A 43 3.42 19.16 -17.37
CA GLU A 43 3.52 18.14 -18.43
C GLU A 43 4.73 17.20 -18.31
N ARG A 44 5.85 17.65 -17.74
CA ARG A 44 7.07 16.84 -17.65
C ARG A 44 6.98 15.69 -16.64
N SER A 45 6.10 15.79 -15.65
CA SER A 45 5.97 14.79 -14.58
C SER A 45 4.99 13.67 -14.92
N MET A 46 4.08 13.87 -15.85
CA MET A 46 2.98 12.94 -16.16
C MET A 46 3.33 11.77 -17.08
N ARG A 47 4.60 11.63 -17.50
CA ARG A 47 5.06 10.60 -18.44
C ARG A 47 6.09 9.64 -17.84
N ARG A 48 5.97 9.32 -16.56
CA ARG A 48 6.83 8.26 -16.02
C ARG A 48 6.31 6.92 -16.51
N SER A 49 7.15 6.17 -17.21
CA SER A 49 6.92 4.76 -17.49
C SER A 49 7.01 3.93 -16.21
N TRP A 50 6.42 2.75 -16.22
CA TRP A 50 6.58 1.78 -15.12
C TRP A 50 8.08 1.55 -14.82
N PRO A 51 8.49 1.38 -13.56
CA PRO A 51 9.90 1.14 -13.22
C PRO A 51 10.46 -0.07 -13.96
N GLN A 52 11.50 0.15 -14.78
CA GLN A 52 12.16 -0.91 -15.56
C GLN A 52 13.39 -1.50 -14.84
N GLN A 53 13.71 -1.00 -13.67
CA GLN A 53 14.86 -1.44 -12.90
C GLN A 53 14.62 -2.84 -12.36
N LYS A 54 15.63 -3.72 -12.50
CA LYS A 54 15.57 -5.08 -11.94
C LYS A 54 15.76 -5.09 -10.44
N ARG A 55 16.50 -4.14 -9.92
CA ARG A 55 16.81 -4.00 -8.48
C ARG A 55 16.81 -2.54 -8.07
N LEU A 56 16.38 -2.29 -6.84
CA LEU A 56 16.37 -0.96 -6.24
C LEU A 56 16.95 -1.07 -4.82
N SER A 57 18.03 -0.33 -4.56
CA SER A 57 18.77 -0.42 -3.30
C SER A 57 18.84 0.90 -2.59
N LEU A 58 18.81 0.85 -1.25
CA LEU A 58 19.24 1.96 -0.42
C LEU A 58 20.76 1.94 -0.23
N PRO A 59 21.36 3.09 0.16
CA PRO A 59 22.73 3.12 0.66
C PRO A 59 22.93 2.10 1.78
N GLN A 60 24.15 1.60 1.90
CA GLN A 60 24.49 0.53 2.86
C GLN A 60 24.25 0.96 4.32
N GLU A 61 24.45 2.25 4.62
CA GLU A 61 24.14 2.84 5.91
C GLU A 61 22.99 3.84 5.78
N LEU A 62 21.89 3.53 6.47
CA LEU A 62 20.77 4.46 6.61
C LEU A 62 21.05 5.34 7.85
N PRO A 63 21.21 6.66 7.68
CA PRO A 63 21.41 7.55 8.82
C PRO A 63 20.12 7.64 9.63
N ILE A 64 20.19 7.27 10.91
CA ILE A 64 19.09 7.40 11.87
C ILE A 64 19.48 8.39 12.94
N ARG A 65 18.62 9.39 13.19
CA ARG A 65 18.73 10.32 14.32
C ARG A 65 17.82 9.86 15.44
N LYS A 66 18.34 9.85 16.67
CA LYS A 66 17.59 9.44 17.86
C LYS A 66 17.39 10.62 18.79
N PHE A 67 16.18 10.76 19.29
CA PHE A 67 15.79 11.73 20.30
C PHE A 67 15.05 10.99 21.41
N THR A 68 15.34 11.31 22.65
CA THR A 68 14.71 10.67 23.81
C THR A 68 14.09 11.74 24.69
N GLN A 69 12.83 11.54 25.03
CA GLN A 69 12.11 12.25 26.08
C GLN A 69 11.60 11.23 27.08
N THR A 70 11.26 11.65 28.29
CA THR A 70 10.76 10.74 29.33
C THR A 70 9.57 9.91 28.83
N GLY A 71 9.75 8.60 28.75
CA GLY A 71 8.72 7.65 28.30
C GLY A 71 8.44 7.64 26.78
N SER A 72 9.23 8.34 25.96
CA SER A 72 9.06 8.38 24.51
C SER A 72 10.41 8.41 23.78
N TRP A 73 10.54 7.59 22.78
CA TRP A 73 11.70 7.49 21.91
C TRP A 73 11.33 7.83 20.49
N THR A 74 12.02 8.78 19.89
CA THR A 74 11.82 9.19 18.50
C THR A 74 13.04 8.84 17.68
N TYR A 75 12.81 8.19 16.54
CA TYR A 75 13.85 7.84 15.57
C TYR A 75 13.46 8.49 14.22
N ARG A 76 14.41 9.11 13.54
CA ARG A 76 14.17 9.75 12.24
C ARG A 76 15.08 9.16 11.19
N SER A 77 14.50 8.65 10.12
CA SER A 77 15.18 8.37 8.87
C SER A 77 15.06 9.58 7.92
N LYS A 78 15.28 9.40 6.64
CA LYS A 78 15.22 10.50 5.67
C LYS A 78 13.79 11.05 5.50
N HIS A 79 12.79 10.17 5.43
CA HIS A 79 11.40 10.54 5.15
C HIS A 79 10.44 10.24 6.31
N PHE A 80 10.84 9.38 7.26
CA PHE A 80 9.96 8.91 8.32
C PHE A 80 10.39 9.36 9.70
N ARG A 81 9.39 9.59 10.55
CA ARG A 81 9.52 9.78 11.99
C ARG A 81 8.83 8.63 12.71
N PHE A 82 9.61 7.82 13.41
CA PHE A 82 9.12 6.72 14.23
C PHE A 82 9.09 7.17 15.69
N THR A 83 7.94 7.09 16.33
CA THR A 83 7.79 7.31 17.77
C THR A 83 7.47 5.99 18.44
N SER A 84 8.11 5.71 19.57
CA SER A 84 7.95 4.46 20.30
C SER A 84 7.76 4.73 21.80
N ASN A 85 6.93 3.92 22.44
CA ASN A 85 6.71 3.96 23.88
C ASN A 85 7.68 3.04 24.66
N ALA A 86 8.62 2.37 23.96
CA ALA A 86 9.70 1.60 24.54
C ALA A 86 11.00 1.77 23.74
N PRO A 87 12.19 1.63 24.37
CA PRO A 87 13.46 1.82 23.70
C PRO A 87 13.75 0.68 22.73
N LEU A 88 14.26 1.02 21.53
CA LEU A 88 14.71 0.07 20.54
C LEU A 88 16.22 0.23 20.28
N ARG A 89 16.91 -0.89 19.99
CA ARG A 89 18.31 -0.89 19.63
C ARG A 89 18.50 -0.34 18.21
N ASP A 90 19.60 0.35 17.96
CA ASP A 90 19.87 1.04 16.69
C ASP A 90 19.84 0.11 15.48
N HIS A 91 20.32 -1.14 15.57
CA HIS A 91 20.24 -2.08 14.46
C HIS A 91 18.80 -2.48 14.13
N VAL A 92 17.94 -2.67 15.16
CA VAL A 92 16.49 -2.94 14.99
C VAL A 92 15.82 -1.78 14.27
N VAL A 93 16.12 -0.54 14.71
CA VAL A 93 15.57 0.67 14.07
C VAL A 93 16.01 0.77 12.62
N ARG A 94 17.30 0.51 12.30
CA ARG A 94 17.80 0.56 10.93
C ARG A 94 17.11 -0.46 10.03
N GLU A 95 16.88 -1.68 10.51
CA GLU A 95 16.25 -2.73 9.71
C GLU A 95 14.82 -2.37 9.31
N PHE A 96 13.94 -2.02 10.25
CA PHE A 96 12.58 -1.66 9.86
C PHE A 96 12.52 -0.31 9.10
N SER A 97 13.34 0.67 9.47
CA SER A 97 13.41 1.94 8.73
C SER A 97 13.82 1.73 7.27
N SER A 98 14.68 0.76 6.99
CA SER A 98 15.06 0.41 5.62
C SER A 98 13.88 -0.08 4.80
N LEU A 99 12.94 -0.81 5.39
CA LEU A 99 11.72 -1.26 4.70
C LEU A 99 10.85 -0.08 4.27
N PHE A 100 10.63 0.87 5.19
CA PHE A 100 9.84 2.07 4.91
C PHE A 100 10.50 2.95 3.84
N GLU A 101 11.81 3.16 3.94
CA GLU A 101 12.56 3.95 2.95
C GLU A 101 12.62 3.26 1.57
N LEU A 102 12.72 1.93 1.51
CA LEU A 102 12.62 1.17 0.26
C LEU A 102 11.23 1.30 -0.36
N THR A 103 10.19 1.19 0.46
CA THR A 103 8.80 1.37 0.01
C THR A 103 8.59 2.77 -0.55
N HIS A 104 9.04 3.80 0.18
CA HIS A 104 8.99 5.19 -0.28
C HIS A 104 9.74 5.35 -1.62
N LEU A 105 10.97 4.85 -1.70
CA LEU A 105 11.80 4.93 -2.91
C LEU A 105 11.13 4.25 -4.11
N TYR A 106 10.49 3.10 -3.91
CA TYR A 106 9.78 2.40 -4.97
C TYR A 106 8.50 3.13 -5.38
N CYS A 107 7.66 3.50 -4.41
CA CYS A 107 6.41 4.23 -4.65
C CYS A 107 6.65 5.56 -5.37
N SER A 108 7.73 6.27 -5.04
CA SER A 108 8.09 7.52 -5.72
C SER A 108 8.43 7.36 -7.21
N GLN A 109 8.72 6.14 -7.65
CA GLN A 109 8.99 5.81 -9.05
C GLN A 109 7.76 5.32 -9.81
N LEU A 110 6.67 4.96 -9.12
CA LEU A 110 5.44 4.55 -9.78
C LEU A 110 4.83 5.71 -10.57
N PRO A 111 4.18 5.42 -11.71
CA PRO A 111 3.63 6.47 -12.60
C PRO A 111 2.38 7.16 -12.05
N PHE A 112 2.07 6.96 -10.78
CA PHE A 112 0.91 7.54 -10.08
C PHE A 112 1.23 8.84 -9.36
N ASP A 113 2.50 9.24 -9.31
CA ASP A 113 2.95 10.43 -8.58
C ASP A 113 2.62 10.38 -7.07
N LEU A 114 2.72 9.16 -6.48
CA LEU A 114 2.32 8.91 -5.09
C LEU A 114 3.05 9.81 -4.09
N GLU A 115 4.33 10.10 -4.33
CA GLU A 115 5.14 10.99 -3.50
C GLU A 115 4.61 12.43 -3.51
N ARG A 116 4.07 12.90 -4.64
CA ARG A 116 3.56 14.27 -4.77
C ARG A 116 2.30 14.54 -3.97
N LEU A 117 1.55 13.50 -3.63
CA LEU A 117 0.38 13.64 -2.77
C LEU A 117 0.78 14.10 -1.35
N HIS A 118 2.05 14.00 -1.01
CA HIS A 118 2.63 14.46 0.25
C HIS A 118 3.30 15.85 0.17
N THR A 119 3.44 16.44 -1.01
CA THR A 119 4.19 17.69 -1.21
C THR A 119 3.59 18.93 -0.55
N GLY A 120 2.43 18.87 0.05
CA GLY A 120 1.86 19.93 0.90
C GLY A 120 2.32 19.89 2.37
N ARG A 121 3.05 18.87 2.79
CA ARG A 121 3.45 18.68 4.19
C ARG A 121 4.92 19.02 4.42
N LYS A 122 5.15 19.88 5.41
CA LYS A 122 6.49 20.19 5.95
C LYS A 122 6.96 19.18 6.99
N SER A 123 6.21 18.09 7.22
CA SER A 123 6.48 17.12 8.28
C SER A 123 6.87 15.75 7.73
N ASP A 124 7.71 15.04 8.47
CA ASP A 124 8.03 13.63 8.19
C ASP A 124 6.76 12.76 8.18
N LEU A 125 6.80 11.64 7.47
CA LEU A 125 5.78 10.61 7.52
C LEU A 125 5.80 9.93 8.90
N GLU A 126 4.66 9.89 9.58
CA GLU A 126 4.63 9.46 10.99
C GLU A 126 4.29 7.98 11.13
N VAL A 127 5.10 7.29 11.93
CA VAL A 127 4.88 5.90 12.30
C VAL A 127 4.96 5.80 13.82
N ARG A 128 3.91 5.26 14.43
CA ARG A 128 3.87 5.04 15.87
C ARG A 128 4.03 3.56 16.17
N LEU A 129 5.04 3.24 16.96
CA LEU A 129 5.40 1.89 17.36
C LEU A 129 4.95 1.67 18.80
N ILE A 130 4.11 0.67 19.02
CA ILE A 130 3.44 0.44 20.30
C ILE A 130 3.84 -0.93 20.84
N GLU A 131 4.45 -0.94 22.05
CA GLU A 131 4.96 -2.16 22.69
C GLU A 131 3.84 -3.16 22.99
N ASP A 132 2.73 -2.69 23.54
CA ASP A 132 1.61 -3.49 24.03
C ASP A 132 0.47 -3.53 23.03
N TYR A 133 0.02 -4.74 22.64
CA TYR A 133 -1.04 -4.91 21.65
C TYR A 133 -2.39 -4.35 22.11
N SER A 134 -2.71 -4.43 23.39
CA SER A 134 -3.95 -3.85 23.92
C SER A 134 -3.91 -2.33 23.91
N HIS A 135 -2.71 -1.73 24.05
CA HIS A 135 -2.51 -0.29 23.83
C HIS A 135 -2.68 0.07 22.35
N TYR A 136 -2.14 -0.74 21.43
CA TYR A 136 -2.35 -0.57 19.99
C TYR A 136 -3.85 -0.53 19.62
N LEU A 137 -4.67 -1.44 20.18
CA LEU A 137 -6.11 -1.43 19.94
C LEU A 137 -6.80 -0.16 20.48
N ARG A 138 -6.38 0.34 21.65
CA ARG A 138 -6.93 1.59 22.23
C ARG A 138 -6.58 2.83 21.41
N GLU A 139 -5.45 2.83 20.71
CA GLU A 139 -5.02 3.93 19.83
C GLU A 139 -5.68 3.89 18.44
N GLY A 140 -6.56 2.94 18.18
CA GLY A 140 -7.26 2.78 16.91
C GLY A 140 -6.73 1.68 16.01
N GLY A 141 -5.84 0.84 16.53
CA GLY A 141 -5.37 -0.36 15.82
C GLY A 141 -6.48 -1.38 15.58
N ALA A 142 -6.42 -2.09 14.47
CA ALA A 142 -7.39 -3.12 14.14
C ALA A 142 -7.03 -4.47 14.79
N SER A 143 -8.05 -5.18 15.28
CA SER A 143 -7.87 -6.50 15.87
C SER A 143 -7.37 -7.50 14.85
N GLY A 144 -6.32 -8.27 15.20
CA GLY A 144 -5.69 -9.26 14.32
C GLY A 144 -4.78 -8.67 13.24
N SER A 145 -4.57 -7.34 13.19
CA SER A 145 -3.64 -6.73 12.23
C SER A 145 -2.23 -6.58 12.79
N GLY A 146 -1.25 -6.65 11.92
CA GLY A 146 0.15 -6.35 12.23
C GLY A 146 0.52 -4.87 12.11
N GLY A 147 -0.42 -4.01 11.71
CA GLY A 147 -0.30 -2.57 11.56
C GLY A 147 -1.53 -2.00 10.88
N ILE A 148 -1.68 -0.69 10.87
CA ILE A 148 -2.77 0.01 10.18
C ILE A 148 -2.35 1.43 9.83
N TYR A 149 -2.68 1.87 8.63
CA TYR A 149 -2.61 3.27 8.27
C TYR A 149 -3.92 3.98 8.62
N LEU A 150 -3.85 5.00 9.45
CA LEU A 150 -4.98 5.89 9.79
C LEU A 150 -4.88 7.14 8.90
N THR A 151 -5.92 7.38 8.10
CA THR A 151 -6.01 8.58 7.24
C THR A 151 -6.13 9.86 8.07
N GLU A 152 -6.76 9.78 9.21
CA GLU A 152 -6.89 10.79 10.25
C GLU A 152 -6.45 10.17 11.59
N PRO A 153 -5.35 10.63 12.22
CA PRO A 153 -4.54 11.84 11.98
C PRO A 153 -3.38 11.69 10.96
N ASP A 154 -3.39 10.74 10.03
CA ASP A 154 -2.38 10.49 9.03
C ASP A 154 -1.07 9.95 9.61
N LEU A 155 -1.18 8.77 10.13
CA LEU A 155 -0.06 8.02 10.69
C LEU A 155 -0.25 6.52 10.52
N ILE A 156 0.85 5.77 10.57
CA ILE A 156 0.81 4.31 10.67
C ILE A 156 0.96 3.92 12.15
N LEU A 157 0.04 3.09 12.65
CA LEU A 157 0.18 2.42 13.95
C LEU A 157 0.70 1.01 13.73
N ILE A 158 1.70 0.59 14.52
CA ILE A 158 2.27 -0.75 14.44
C ILE A 158 2.54 -1.26 15.84
N PRO A 159 1.95 -2.40 16.25
CA PRO A 159 2.34 -3.06 17.47
C PRO A 159 3.72 -3.71 17.27
N PHE A 160 4.51 -3.85 18.33
CA PHE A 160 5.85 -4.45 18.24
C PHE A 160 5.84 -5.85 17.65
N GLU A 161 4.81 -6.64 17.96
CA GLU A 161 4.67 -7.97 17.34
C GLU A 161 4.42 -7.89 15.83
N GLY A 162 3.73 -6.84 15.34
CA GLY A 162 3.55 -6.57 13.91
C GLY A 162 4.86 -6.24 13.20
N LEU A 163 5.81 -5.60 13.88
CA LEU A 163 7.19 -5.44 13.41
C LEU A 163 7.98 -6.75 13.43
N GLY A 164 7.48 -7.82 14.03
CA GLY A 164 8.23 -9.03 14.30
C GLY A 164 9.21 -8.88 15.48
N LEU A 165 8.98 -7.89 16.35
CA LEU A 165 9.79 -7.71 17.53
C LEU A 165 9.40 -8.72 18.61
N LYS A 166 10.38 -9.46 19.12
CA LYS A 166 10.25 -10.35 20.27
C LYS A 166 11.05 -9.80 21.43
N LYS A 167 10.42 -9.75 22.61
CA LYS A 167 11.13 -9.38 23.86
C LYS A 167 12.17 -10.45 24.19
N LYS A 168 13.41 -10.01 24.37
CA LYS A 168 14.54 -10.87 24.75
C LYS A 168 15.29 -10.19 25.90
N TYR A 169 15.05 -10.68 27.12
CA TYR A 169 15.49 -10.04 28.36
C TYR A 169 14.93 -8.59 28.45
N ASP A 170 15.75 -7.60 28.64
CA ASP A 170 15.39 -6.19 28.75
C ASP A 170 15.42 -5.44 27.40
N SER A 171 15.38 -6.17 26.30
CA SER A 171 15.47 -5.58 24.95
C SER A 171 14.62 -6.31 23.94
N TYR A 172 14.50 -5.72 22.74
CA TYR A 172 13.78 -6.29 21.61
C TYR A 172 14.75 -6.76 20.53
N ALA A 173 14.47 -7.91 19.94
CA ALA A 173 15.15 -8.43 18.77
C ALA A 173 14.14 -8.63 17.63
N LEU A 174 14.56 -8.34 16.40
CA LEU A 174 13.77 -8.62 15.20
C LEU A 174 13.83 -10.11 14.89
N ASP A 175 12.65 -10.68 14.58
CA ASP A 175 12.54 -11.98 13.96
C ASP A 175 12.69 -11.80 12.45
N LEU A 176 13.92 -12.02 11.97
CA LEU A 176 14.28 -11.86 10.55
C LEU A 176 13.64 -12.91 9.63
N THR A 177 13.02 -13.94 10.22
CA THR A 177 12.31 -14.97 9.46
C THR A 177 10.90 -14.53 9.08
N ARG A 178 10.36 -13.53 9.78
CA ARG A 178 8.98 -13.07 9.60
C ARG A 178 8.80 -12.23 8.33
N SER A 179 7.63 -12.34 7.73
CA SER A 179 7.22 -11.51 6.60
C SER A 179 7.09 -10.04 7.03
N ASN A 180 7.68 -9.15 6.24
CA ASN A 180 7.57 -7.69 6.45
C ASN A 180 6.52 -7.06 5.52
N GLN A 181 5.64 -7.87 4.94
CA GLN A 181 4.67 -7.42 3.94
C GLN A 181 3.73 -6.38 4.50
N THR A 182 3.20 -6.57 5.71
CA THR A 182 2.30 -5.62 6.37
C THR A 182 2.92 -4.22 6.46
N LEU A 183 4.22 -4.10 6.78
CA LEU A 183 4.87 -2.79 6.89
C LEU A 183 4.93 -2.06 5.54
N MET A 184 5.23 -2.77 4.47
CA MET A 184 5.26 -2.20 3.12
C MET A 184 3.85 -1.89 2.62
N HIS A 185 2.87 -2.72 2.97
CA HIS A 185 1.46 -2.53 2.67
C HIS A 185 0.95 -1.22 3.27
N GLU A 186 1.08 -1.04 4.59
CA GLU A 186 0.63 0.18 5.29
C GLU A 186 1.40 1.43 4.84
N ALA A 187 2.72 1.30 4.59
CA ALA A 187 3.49 2.40 4.04
C ALA A 187 3.00 2.81 2.64
N THR A 188 2.54 1.86 1.82
CA THR A 188 1.97 2.14 0.50
C THR A 188 0.67 2.92 0.62
N HIS A 189 -0.23 2.55 1.54
CA HIS A 189 -1.45 3.32 1.80
C HIS A 189 -1.13 4.77 2.19
N MET A 190 -0.15 4.97 3.07
CA MET A 190 0.29 6.31 3.46
C MET A 190 0.80 7.12 2.25
N MET A 191 1.42 6.48 1.25
CA MET A 191 1.84 7.16 0.00
C MET A 191 0.67 7.47 -0.94
N MET A 192 -0.41 6.68 -0.91
CA MET A 192 -1.55 6.76 -1.84
C MET A 192 -2.61 7.79 -1.47
N ARG A 193 -2.39 8.67 -0.52
CA ARG A 193 -3.36 9.62 0.05
C ARG A 193 -4.28 10.31 -0.96
N GLY A 194 -5.39 10.82 -0.41
CA GLY A 194 -6.33 11.68 -1.15
C GLY A 194 -7.18 10.93 -2.17
N PRO A 195 -7.31 11.43 -3.40
CA PRO A 195 -8.25 10.90 -4.39
C PRO A 195 -8.02 9.44 -4.77
N LEU A 196 -6.81 8.92 -4.61
CA LEU A 196 -6.47 7.52 -4.95
C LEU A 196 -7.06 6.51 -3.98
N LEU A 197 -7.44 6.92 -2.76
CA LEU A 197 -8.02 6.03 -1.74
C LEU A 197 -9.51 5.71 -1.96
N LYS A 198 -10.09 6.02 -3.12
CA LYS A 198 -11.53 5.85 -3.37
C LYS A 198 -11.95 4.43 -3.72
N ASP A 199 -11.16 3.72 -4.51
CA ASP A 199 -11.51 2.41 -5.06
C ASP A 199 -10.73 1.30 -4.34
N GLY A 200 -11.42 0.48 -3.54
CA GLY A 200 -10.81 -0.56 -2.70
C GLY A 200 -9.87 -1.50 -3.47
N TRP A 201 -10.30 -2.00 -4.63
CA TRP A 201 -9.47 -2.88 -5.45
C TRP A 201 -8.13 -2.26 -5.87
N PHE A 202 -8.14 -0.94 -6.17
CA PHE A 202 -6.92 -0.24 -6.59
C PHE A 202 -6.01 0.04 -5.41
N VAL A 203 -6.59 0.49 -4.29
CA VAL A 203 -5.87 0.80 -3.05
C VAL A 203 -5.18 -0.44 -2.51
N GLU A 204 -5.95 -1.51 -2.32
CA GLU A 204 -5.44 -2.76 -1.77
C GLU A 204 -4.55 -3.50 -2.77
N GLY A 205 -4.93 -3.48 -4.06
CA GLY A 205 -4.11 -4.05 -5.12
C GLY A 205 -2.73 -3.41 -5.25
N ALA A 206 -2.63 -2.09 -5.10
CA ALA A 206 -1.36 -1.39 -5.10
C ALA A 206 -0.53 -1.70 -3.85
N ALA A 207 -1.16 -1.75 -2.67
CA ALA A 207 -0.49 -2.06 -1.41
C ALA A 207 0.05 -3.51 -1.43
N GLU A 208 -0.76 -4.48 -1.82
CA GLU A 208 -0.35 -5.88 -2.00
C GLU A 208 0.76 -6.02 -3.06
N TYR A 209 0.63 -5.28 -4.17
CA TYR A 209 1.63 -5.29 -5.23
C TYR A 209 2.99 -4.83 -4.72
N VAL A 210 3.07 -3.73 -3.97
CA VAL A 210 4.34 -3.25 -3.40
C VAL A 210 4.84 -4.19 -2.31
N ALA A 211 3.95 -4.68 -1.44
CA ALA A 211 4.28 -5.55 -0.33
C ALA A 211 4.85 -6.91 -0.75
N THR A 212 4.49 -7.39 -1.94
CA THR A 212 4.98 -8.69 -2.44
C THR A 212 6.33 -8.63 -3.15
N ILE A 213 6.95 -7.44 -3.30
CA ILE A 213 8.30 -7.35 -3.88
C ILE A 213 9.31 -8.00 -2.92
N PRO A 214 10.10 -8.99 -3.36
CA PRO A 214 11.09 -9.62 -2.50
C PRO A 214 12.18 -8.64 -2.08
N ILE A 215 12.57 -8.70 -0.81
CA ILE A 215 13.66 -7.91 -0.24
C ILE A 215 14.80 -8.83 0.17
N ARG A 216 16.02 -8.45 -0.20
CA ARG A 216 17.23 -9.06 0.30
C ARG A 216 18.19 -7.98 0.78
N LYS A 217 18.47 -7.95 2.08
CA LYS A 217 19.18 -6.84 2.71
C LYS A 217 18.44 -5.53 2.37
N ASN A 218 19.14 -4.46 2.02
CA ASN A 218 18.55 -3.18 1.66
C ASN A 218 18.22 -3.06 0.15
N THR A 219 17.73 -4.15 -0.49
CA THR A 219 17.50 -4.20 -1.93
C THR A 219 16.16 -4.88 -2.25
N LEU A 220 15.32 -4.20 -3.01
CA LEU A 220 14.14 -4.77 -3.66
C LEU A 220 14.57 -5.55 -4.90
N LEU A 221 14.12 -6.81 -5.02
CA LEU A 221 14.40 -7.68 -6.16
C LEU A 221 13.20 -7.66 -7.13
N ILE A 222 13.06 -6.58 -7.88
CA ILE A 222 11.92 -6.35 -8.79
C ILE A 222 11.88 -7.40 -9.89
N GLU A 223 13.02 -7.90 -10.33
CA GLU A 223 13.12 -8.99 -11.30
C GLU A 223 12.41 -10.29 -10.87
N ASN A 224 12.26 -10.52 -9.56
CA ASN A 224 11.60 -11.70 -8.99
C ASN A 224 10.15 -11.45 -8.57
N HIS A 225 9.60 -10.28 -8.84
CA HIS A 225 8.31 -9.84 -8.29
C HIS A 225 7.15 -10.74 -8.74
N ARG A 226 7.04 -11.05 -10.03
CA ARG A 226 5.98 -11.92 -10.56
C ARG A 226 5.96 -13.30 -9.91
N GLU A 227 7.12 -13.93 -9.75
CA GLU A 227 7.21 -15.23 -9.09
C GLU A 227 6.88 -15.13 -7.59
N SER A 228 7.21 -13.99 -6.97
CA SER A 228 6.81 -13.71 -5.59
C SER A 228 5.29 -13.57 -5.45
N ILE A 229 4.63 -12.82 -6.33
CA ILE A 229 3.16 -12.71 -6.38
C ILE A 229 2.53 -14.08 -6.55
N LYS A 230 3.02 -14.87 -7.50
CA LYS A 230 2.52 -16.23 -7.73
C LYS A 230 2.64 -17.09 -6.46
N SER A 231 3.81 -17.13 -5.83
CA SER A 231 4.00 -17.86 -4.58
C SER A 231 3.09 -17.38 -3.48
N TYR A 232 2.92 -16.07 -3.34
CA TYR A 232 2.08 -15.45 -2.33
C TYR A 232 0.60 -15.78 -2.49
N VAL A 233 0.10 -15.83 -3.72
CA VAL A 233 -1.29 -16.15 -4.01
C VAL A 233 -1.58 -17.65 -3.91
N VAL A 234 -0.67 -18.46 -4.46
CA VAL A 234 -0.91 -19.90 -4.68
C VAL A 234 -0.56 -20.76 -3.46
N SER A 235 0.51 -20.40 -2.72
CA SER A 235 1.12 -21.29 -1.75
C SER A 235 0.82 -20.87 -0.30
N TYR A 236 0.59 -21.88 0.53
CA TYR A 236 0.67 -21.73 1.99
C TYR A 236 2.14 -21.76 2.41
N GLY A 237 2.48 -20.95 3.41
CA GLY A 237 3.86 -20.92 3.92
C GLY A 237 4.80 -19.99 3.15
N TYR A 238 4.26 -19.10 2.33
CA TYR A 238 5.03 -17.99 1.79
C TYR A 238 5.63 -17.18 2.93
N ARG A 239 6.99 -17.11 3.00
CA ARG A 239 7.72 -16.38 4.05
C ARG A 239 7.06 -16.55 5.44
N ASP A 240 7.28 -17.70 6.06
CA ASP A 240 6.86 -18.03 7.43
C ASP A 240 5.34 -18.13 7.69
N GLY A 241 4.62 -18.68 6.75
CA GLY A 241 3.19 -18.93 6.89
C GLY A 241 2.29 -17.84 6.33
N GLY A 242 2.87 -16.83 5.69
CA GLY A 242 2.11 -15.85 4.90
C GLY A 242 1.57 -16.44 3.61
N GLY A 243 0.80 -15.63 2.88
CA GLY A 243 0.18 -16.01 1.61
C GLY A 243 -1.24 -16.51 1.76
N HIS A 244 -1.90 -16.64 0.62
CA HIS A 244 -3.34 -16.87 0.56
C HIS A 244 -3.74 -18.33 0.36
N ASN A 245 -2.80 -19.19 -0.03
CA ASN A 245 -3.04 -20.64 -0.23
C ASN A 245 -4.23 -20.98 -1.15
N LEU A 246 -4.41 -20.19 -2.21
CA LEU A 246 -5.55 -20.39 -3.13
C LEU A 246 -5.35 -21.54 -4.12
N GLY A 247 -4.15 -22.11 -4.19
CA GLY A 247 -3.82 -23.09 -5.21
C GLY A 247 -3.66 -22.46 -6.60
N ARG A 248 -3.56 -23.31 -7.62
CA ARG A 248 -3.35 -22.86 -9.01
C ARG A 248 -4.63 -22.66 -9.80
N GLU A 249 -5.76 -23.14 -9.31
CA GLU A 249 -7.09 -22.91 -9.86
C GLU A 249 -7.85 -22.04 -8.88
N ILE A 250 -8.14 -20.81 -9.26
CA ILE A 250 -8.72 -19.80 -8.36
C ILE A 250 -10.08 -19.40 -8.89
N GLU A 251 -11.10 -19.60 -8.08
CA GLU A 251 -12.44 -19.11 -8.35
C GLU A 251 -12.59 -17.70 -7.79
N LEU A 252 -13.07 -16.78 -8.62
CA LEU A 252 -13.22 -15.36 -8.32
C LEU A 252 -14.65 -14.90 -8.62
N SER A 253 -15.11 -13.88 -7.90
CA SER A 253 -16.30 -13.13 -8.29
C SER A 253 -16.07 -12.43 -9.63
N SER A 254 -17.12 -11.88 -10.26
CA SER A 254 -16.94 -11.13 -11.49
C SER A 254 -15.98 -9.95 -11.33
N LEU A 255 -15.22 -9.62 -12.37
CA LEU A 255 -14.33 -8.46 -12.34
C LEU A 255 -15.10 -7.16 -12.10
N GLN A 256 -16.35 -7.08 -12.59
CA GLN A 256 -17.23 -5.97 -12.31
C GLN A 256 -17.49 -5.81 -10.81
N SER A 257 -17.81 -6.90 -10.11
CA SER A 257 -18.04 -6.87 -8.67
C SER A 257 -16.83 -6.35 -7.90
N LEU A 258 -15.62 -6.78 -8.26
CA LEU A 258 -14.39 -6.27 -7.64
C LEU A 258 -14.18 -4.76 -7.90
N MET A 259 -14.35 -4.33 -9.16
CA MET A 259 -13.96 -2.98 -9.55
C MET A 259 -15.03 -1.92 -9.24
N GLU A 260 -16.28 -2.33 -9.00
CA GLU A 260 -17.40 -1.41 -8.78
C GLU A 260 -17.92 -1.39 -7.34
N CYS A 261 -17.51 -2.34 -6.48
CA CYS A 261 -17.90 -2.29 -5.08
C CYS A 261 -17.25 -1.09 -4.37
N ASP A 262 -17.92 -0.60 -3.34
CA ASP A 262 -17.33 0.31 -2.39
C ASP A 262 -16.30 -0.41 -1.48
N TYR A 263 -15.66 0.31 -0.59
CA TYR A 263 -14.64 -0.27 0.28
C TYR A 263 -15.21 -1.36 1.22
N ARG A 264 -16.44 -1.18 1.70
CA ARG A 264 -17.11 -2.18 2.52
C ARG A 264 -17.40 -3.46 1.72
N GLY A 265 -17.96 -3.31 0.51
CA GLY A 265 -18.16 -4.43 -0.40
C GLY A 265 -16.87 -5.16 -0.76
N PHE A 266 -15.75 -4.42 -0.90
CA PHE A 266 -14.44 -5.01 -1.12
C PHE A 266 -14.01 -5.90 0.06
N GLN A 267 -14.24 -5.47 1.30
CA GLN A 267 -13.92 -6.24 2.49
C GLN A 267 -14.74 -7.53 2.62
N GLU A 268 -15.94 -7.55 2.07
CA GLU A 268 -16.83 -8.71 2.07
C GLU A 268 -16.51 -9.69 0.90
N LEU A 269 -15.66 -9.29 -0.06
CA LEU A 269 -15.27 -10.15 -1.17
C LEU A 269 -14.38 -11.30 -0.71
N GLU A 270 -14.81 -12.51 -1.06
CA GLU A 270 -13.95 -13.70 -0.89
C GLU A 270 -12.68 -13.51 -1.72
N ASN A 271 -11.52 -13.66 -1.07
CA ASN A 271 -10.21 -13.48 -1.70
C ASN A 271 -9.97 -12.08 -2.31
N GLY A 272 -10.61 -11.03 -1.79
CA GLY A 272 -10.54 -9.66 -2.35
C GLY A 272 -9.10 -9.16 -2.53
N TYR A 273 -8.23 -9.33 -1.53
CA TYR A 273 -6.82 -8.90 -1.57
C TYR A 273 -5.98 -9.58 -2.66
N PRO A 274 -5.87 -10.91 -2.71
CA PRO A 274 -5.12 -11.56 -3.79
C PRO A 274 -5.75 -11.33 -5.16
N TYR A 275 -7.07 -11.18 -5.24
CA TYR A 275 -7.74 -10.83 -6.49
C TYR A 275 -7.33 -9.43 -6.96
N ALA A 276 -7.38 -8.42 -6.08
CA ALA A 276 -6.95 -7.06 -6.37
C ALA A 276 -5.47 -7.01 -6.81
N LEU A 277 -4.59 -7.77 -6.14
CA LEU A 277 -3.18 -7.93 -6.52
C LEU A 277 -3.02 -8.45 -7.96
N LEU A 278 -3.73 -9.53 -8.29
CA LEU A 278 -3.66 -10.14 -9.62
C LEU A 278 -4.15 -9.18 -10.72
N VAL A 279 -5.23 -8.43 -10.46
CA VAL A 279 -5.79 -7.43 -11.37
C VAL A 279 -4.84 -6.24 -11.52
N PHE A 280 -4.31 -5.74 -10.41
CA PHE A 280 -3.35 -4.63 -10.43
C PHE A 280 -2.10 -4.97 -11.24
N HIS A 281 -1.52 -6.16 -10.99
CA HIS A 281 -0.35 -6.63 -11.75
C HIS A 281 -0.65 -6.78 -13.25
N TYR A 282 -1.85 -7.29 -13.60
CA TYR A 282 -2.27 -7.39 -15.00
C TYR A 282 -2.27 -6.03 -15.69
N PHE A 283 -2.91 -5.03 -15.10
CA PHE A 283 -2.94 -3.68 -15.68
C PHE A 283 -1.56 -3.01 -15.72
N ALA A 284 -0.70 -3.35 -14.78
CA ALA A 284 0.66 -2.82 -14.71
C ALA A 284 1.60 -3.40 -15.78
N HIS A 285 1.44 -4.70 -16.14
CA HIS A 285 2.48 -5.44 -16.87
C HIS A 285 1.99 -6.28 -18.03
N SER A 286 0.69 -6.42 -18.25
CA SER A 286 0.15 -7.33 -19.28
C SER A 286 -0.92 -6.69 -20.14
N ASP A 287 -1.52 -5.59 -19.72
CA ASP A 287 -2.57 -4.91 -20.45
C ASP A 287 -1.98 -3.98 -21.52
N GLY A 288 -2.47 -4.08 -22.75
CA GLY A 288 -1.95 -3.34 -23.89
C GLY A 288 -0.50 -3.70 -24.18
N ASP A 289 0.37 -2.69 -24.21
CA ASP A 289 1.81 -2.87 -24.43
C ASP A 289 2.59 -3.31 -23.17
N GLY A 290 1.88 -3.55 -22.06
CA GLY A 290 2.47 -3.97 -20.77
C GLY A 290 3.26 -2.87 -20.06
N ASP A 291 2.99 -1.61 -20.38
CA ASP A 291 3.68 -0.42 -19.86
C ASP A 291 2.92 0.28 -18.73
N GLY A 292 1.76 -0.28 -18.31
CA GLY A 292 0.89 0.29 -17.28
C GLY A 292 0.17 1.59 -17.68
N ALA A 293 0.13 1.91 -18.98
CA ALA A 293 -0.42 3.19 -19.44
C ALA A 293 -1.87 3.42 -19.00
N ARG A 294 -2.74 2.41 -19.12
CA ARG A 294 -4.15 2.54 -18.72
C ARG A 294 -4.32 2.68 -17.21
N LEU A 295 -3.51 1.99 -16.43
CA LEU A 295 -3.51 2.11 -14.98
C LEU A 295 -3.03 3.50 -14.53
N ARG A 296 -2.02 4.04 -15.19
CA ARG A 296 -1.58 5.43 -15.01
C ARG A 296 -2.69 6.42 -15.34
N ASP A 297 -3.35 6.26 -16.50
CA ASP A 297 -4.41 7.17 -16.94
C ASP A 297 -5.63 7.14 -15.99
N TYR A 298 -5.92 5.96 -15.43
CA TYR A 298 -6.91 5.77 -14.37
C TYR A 298 -6.53 6.57 -13.10
N ALA A 299 -5.32 6.38 -12.58
CA ALA A 299 -4.85 7.08 -11.40
C ALA A 299 -4.81 8.60 -11.61
N GLN A 300 -4.39 9.06 -12.78
CA GLN A 300 -4.40 10.48 -13.14
C GLN A 300 -5.82 11.06 -13.20
N ALA A 301 -6.81 10.30 -13.69
CA ALA A 301 -8.19 10.75 -13.71
C ALA A 301 -8.71 10.96 -12.28
N LEU A 302 -8.44 10.02 -11.36
CA LEU A 302 -8.77 10.15 -9.94
C LEU A 302 -8.10 11.38 -9.31
N ASN A 303 -6.80 11.58 -9.55
CA ASN A 303 -6.05 12.72 -9.03
C ASN A 303 -6.58 14.07 -9.55
N LYS A 304 -7.17 14.09 -10.75
CA LYS A 304 -7.84 15.26 -11.31
C LYS A 304 -9.28 15.44 -10.82
N GLY A 305 -9.73 14.62 -9.89
CA GLY A 305 -11.07 14.71 -9.27
C GLY A 305 -12.18 13.98 -10.01
N ALA A 306 -11.85 13.13 -11.00
CA ALA A 306 -12.87 12.28 -11.63
C ALA A 306 -13.48 11.32 -10.59
N ASP A 307 -14.75 10.98 -10.79
CA ASP A 307 -15.36 9.88 -10.06
C ASP A 307 -14.82 8.53 -10.53
N SER A 308 -14.98 7.49 -9.69
CA SER A 308 -14.48 6.15 -9.96
C SER A 308 -14.99 5.56 -11.27
N SER A 309 -16.27 5.79 -11.62
CA SER A 309 -16.85 5.30 -12.87
C SER A 309 -16.19 5.92 -14.10
N THR A 310 -15.97 7.23 -14.07
CA THR A 310 -15.27 7.96 -15.13
C THR A 310 -13.83 7.52 -15.26
N ALA A 311 -13.11 7.35 -14.13
CA ALA A 311 -11.75 6.86 -14.13
C ALA A 311 -11.67 5.43 -14.69
N ARG A 312 -12.55 4.51 -14.29
CA ARG A 312 -12.58 3.12 -14.77
C ARG A 312 -12.73 3.00 -16.29
N LYS A 313 -13.39 3.95 -16.96
CA LYS A 313 -13.46 3.97 -18.44
C LYS A 313 -12.07 3.99 -19.08
N LYS A 314 -11.03 4.52 -18.39
CA LYS A 314 -9.63 4.49 -18.86
C LYS A 314 -9.08 3.06 -18.86
N LEU A 315 -9.36 2.28 -17.82
CA LEU A 315 -8.96 0.86 -17.74
C LEU A 315 -9.75 0.01 -18.73
N LEU A 316 -11.04 0.21 -18.83
CA LEU A 316 -11.89 -0.53 -19.76
C LEU A 316 -11.49 -0.27 -21.22
N ALA A 317 -11.14 0.96 -21.57
CA ALA A 317 -10.72 1.35 -22.92
C ALA A 317 -11.65 0.79 -24.02
N GLY A 318 -12.98 0.87 -23.80
CA GLY A 318 -14.02 0.37 -24.71
C GLY A 318 -14.31 -1.14 -24.60
N ARG A 319 -13.60 -1.87 -23.75
CA ARG A 319 -13.85 -3.30 -23.48
C ARG A 319 -14.92 -3.45 -22.40
N ASP A 320 -15.66 -4.54 -22.44
CA ASP A 320 -16.51 -4.98 -21.33
C ASP A 320 -15.74 -5.81 -20.30
N TYR A 321 -16.33 -6.06 -19.14
CA TYR A 321 -15.70 -6.83 -18.07
C TYR A 321 -15.42 -8.28 -18.47
N ARG A 322 -16.30 -8.91 -19.24
CA ARG A 322 -16.12 -10.31 -19.71
C ARG A 322 -14.91 -10.44 -20.65
N THR A 323 -14.68 -9.44 -21.49
CA THR A 323 -13.46 -9.39 -22.32
C THR A 323 -12.21 -9.26 -21.46
N LEU A 324 -12.24 -8.38 -20.44
CA LEU A 324 -11.14 -8.24 -19.52
C LEU A 324 -10.88 -9.50 -18.68
N GLU A 325 -11.92 -10.19 -18.22
CA GLU A 325 -11.80 -11.48 -17.51
C GLU A 325 -11.07 -12.53 -18.36
N LYS A 326 -11.40 -12.62 -19.64
CA LYS A 326 -10.70 -13.52 -20.58
C LYS A 326 -9.22 -13.14 -20.76
N LEU A 327 -8.93 -11.85 -20.89
CA LEU A 327 -7.55 -11.37 -21.03
C LEU A 327 -6.75 -11.59 -19.75
N LEU A 328 -7.33 -11.34 -18.59
CA LEU A 328 -6.74 -11.59 -17.28
C LEU A 328 -6.45 -13.08 -17.08
N THR A 329 -7.44 -13.95 -17.40
CA THR A 329 -7.27 -15.42 -17.37
C THR A 329 -6.13 -15.88 -18.27
N ASN A 330 -6.09 -15.39 -19.51
CA ASN A 330 -5.04 -15.78 -20.47
C ASN A 330 -3.66 -15.34 -19.98
N SER A 331 -3.55 -14.12 -19.42
CA SER A 331 -2.30 -13.61 -18.87
C SER A 331 -1.78 -14.48 -17.73
N TRP A 332 -2.61 -14.81 -16.75
CA TRP A 332 -2.18 -15.60 -15.60
C TRP A 332 -2.01 -17.09 -15.91
N ASN A 333 -2.76 -17.63 -16.87
CA ASN A 333 -2.54 -19.01 -17.36
C ASN A 333 -1.11 -19.20 -17.89
N GLN A 334 -0.54 -18.23 -18.58
CA GLN A 334 0.86 -18.27 -19.04
C GLN A 334 1.85 -18.37 -17.87
N HIS A 335 1.42 -18.01 -16.67
CA HIS A 335 2.21 -18.09 -15.45
C HIS A 335 1.79 -19.24 -14.52
N GLY A 336 0.89 -20.12 -15.01
CA GLY A 336 0.46 -21.32 -14.30
C GLY A 336 -0.56 -21.07 -13.18
N ILE A 337 -1.35 -20.00 -13.30
CA ILE A 337 -2.53 -19.73 -12.46
C ILE A 337 -3.77 -19.68 -13.36
N ALA A 338 -4.71 -20.59 -13.14
CA ALA A 338 -5.99 -20.64 -13.86
C ALA A 338 -7.06 -19.87 -13.08
N LEU A 339 -7.57 -18.79 -13.66
CA LEU A 339 -8.64 -17.99 -13.05
C LEU A 339 -9.98 -18.40 -13.63
N LYS A 340 -10.97 -18.63 -12.77
CA LYS A 340 -12.37 -18.95 -13.11
C LYS A 340 -13.29 -17.91 -12.49
N PHE A 341 -13.99 -17.16 -13.32
CA PHE A 341 -14.95 -16.15 -12.86
C PHE A 341 -16.33 -16.76 -12.67
N ARG A 342 -16.95 -16.52 -11.50
CA ARG A 342 -18.34 -16.86 -11.22
C ARG A 342 -19.22 -15.82 -11.92
N ASN A 343 -20.26 -16.30 -12.62
CA ASN A 343 -21.28 -15.44 -13.27
C ASN A 343 -22.20 -14.82 -12.24
#